data_7a311716a8830b72ba4343ba0c6deab4
#
_entry.id   7a311716a8830b72ba4343ba0c6deab4
#
_cell.length_a   1.000
_cell.length_b   1.000
_cell.length_c   1.000
_cell.angle_alpha   90.00
_cell.angle_beta   90.00
_cell.angle_gamma   90.00
#
_symmetry.space_group_name_H-M   'P 1'
#
loop_
_entity.id
_entity.type
_entity.pdbx_description
1 polymer ?
#
loop_
_entity_poly.entity_id
_entity_poly.type
_entity_poly.pdbx_seq_one_letter_code
_entity_poly.pdbx_strand_id
1 'polypeptide(L)'
;EPSAQGDRCKYAVDRPLLPDASAYFGDAAAAQASPLARELLSIAGVESVLIADNVLTVTASYAVDWPALAIGNVIRKHLTSGSPIVGPEYFEDLPSEGDLKWAISDLLNREINPAVASHGGFVELIDIKKNNVFIRMGGGCQGCGAADVTLRQGIEKAIRGLVPRVGEILDTTDHAAGRNPYYSPSK
;
A
#
# COMPACT_ATOMS: atom_id res chain seq x y z
N GLU A 1 7.25 1.73 -13.25
CA GLU A 1 6.40 2.84 -13.73
C GLU A 1 6.28 3.89 -12.63
N PRO A 2 6.83 5.09 -12.82
CA PRO A 2 6.72 6.18 -11.85
C PRO A 2 5.29 6.71 -11.75
N SER A 3 4.90 7.18 -10.55
CA SER A 3 3.66 7.93 -10.34
C SER A 3 3.73 9.30 -11.02
N ALA A 4 2.58 9.92 -11.25
CA ALA A 4 2.51 11.27 -11.82
C ALA A 4 3.20 12.34 -10.93
N GLN A 5 3.33 12.08 -9.62
CA GLN A 5 4.00 12.98 -8.67
C GLN A 5 5.50 12.70 -8.53
N GLY A 6 6.00 11.60 -9.11
CA GLY A 6 7.41 11.22 -9.08
C GLY A 6 7.91 10.67 -7.73
N ASP A 7 7.07 10.62 -6.71
CA ASP A 7 7.38 10.14 -5.36
C ASP A 7 7.27 8.62 -5.19
N ARG A 8 6.63 7.93 -6.13
CA ARG A 8 6.42 6.48 -6.13
C ARG A 8 6.81 5.87 -7.46
N CYS A 9 7.34 4.63 -7.41
CA CYS A 9 7.59 3.85 -8.60
C CYS A 9 7.15 2.39 -8.40
N LYS A 10 6.40 1.85 -9.37
CA LYS A 10 5.96 0.47 -9.39
C LYS A 10 6.88 -0.37 -10.27
N TYR A 11 7.30 -1.51 -9.74
CA TYR A 11 8.11 -2.51 -10.42
C TYR A 11 7.33 -3.82 -10.50
N ALA A 12 6.83 -4.15 -11.68
CA ALA A 12 6.18 -5.42 -11.94
C ALA A 12 7.24 -6.48 -12.27
N VAL A 13 7.05 -7.68 -11.74
CA VAL A 13 7.90 -8.85 -12.01
C VAL A 13 7.09 -9.96 -12.67
N ASP A 14 7.77 -10.93 -13.25
CA ASP A 14 7.20 -12.02 -14.06
C ASP A 14 6.58 -13.17 -13.25
N ARG A 15 6.64 -13.07 -11.92
CA ARG A 15 6.12 -14.10 -11.00
C ARG A 15 5.52 -13.47 -9.74
N PRO A 16 4.59 -14.15 -9.08
CA PRO A 16 4.10 -13.69 -7.79
C PRO A 16 5.22 -13.68 -6.74
N LEU A 17 5.32 -12.60 -5.99
CA LEU A 17 6.23 -12.44 -4.85
C LEU A 17 5.53 -12.82 -3.53
N LEU A 18 4.27 -12.43 -3.41
CA LEU A 18 3.38 -12.73 -2.29
C LEU A 18 1.98 -13.04 -2.84
N PRO A 19 1.69 -14.28 -3.23
CA PRO A 19 0.37 -14.65 -3.73
C PRO A 19 -0.73 -14.32 -2.72
N ASP A 20 -1.74 -13.57 -3.16
CA ASP A 20 -2.91 -13.15 -2.37
C ASP A 20 -2.62 -12.40 -1.07
N ALA A 21 -1.39 -11.97 -0.83
CA ALA A 21 -0.98 -11.24 0.36
C ALA A 21 -0.20 -9.97 -0.02
N SER A 22 0.00 -9.11 0.95
CA SER A 22 0.90 -7.97 0.81
C SER A 22 1.67 -7.69 2.09
N ALA A 23 2.83 -7.06 1.95
CA ALA A 23 3.69 -6.66 3.05
C ALA A 23 4.17 -5.23 2.84
N TYR A 24 4.00 -4.42 3.87
CA TYR A 24 4.43 -3.03 3.88
C TYR A 24 5.59 -2.83 4.87
N PHE A 25 6.58 -2.10 4.43
CA PHE A 25 7.80 -1.79 5.18
C PHE A 25 8.01 -0.28 5.16
N GLY A 26 7.68 0.39 6.27
CA GLY A 26 7.82 1.83 6.44
C GLY A 26 9.13 2.24 7.13
N ASP A 27 9.90 1.25 7.63
CA ASP A 27 11.17 1.50 8.28
C ASP A 27 12.06 0.24 8.28
N ALA A 28 13.32 0.40 8.68
CA ALA A 28 14.31 -0.69 8.73
C ALA A 28 13.97 -1.77 9.77
N ALA A 29 13.23 -1.44 10.84
CA ALA A 29 12.82 -2.40 11.86
C ALA A 29 11.74 -3.34 11.31
N ALA A 30 10.74 -2.79 10.61
CA ALA A 30 9.71 -3.57 9.92
C ALA A 30 10.32 -4.51 8.85
N ALA A 31 11.43 -4.09 8.23
CA ALA A 31 12.08 -4.83 7.14
C ALA A 31 12.93 -6.04 7.59
N GLN A 32 12.95 -6.39 8.87
CA GLN A 32 13.75 -7.53 9.36
C GLN A 32 13.33 -8.85 8.71
N ALA A 33 12.05 -9.02 8.46
CA ALA A 33 11.50 -10.20 7.80
C ALA A 33 11.68 -10.21 6.27
N SER A 34 12.29 -9.18 5.66
CA SER A 34 12.49 -9.09 4.21
C SER A 34 13.88 -8.56 3.86
N PRO A 35 14.82 -9.43 3.47
CA PRO A 35 16.13 -8.98 3.00
C PRO A 35 16.03 -7.99 1.83
N LEU A 36 15.06 -8.18 0.92
CA LEU A 36 14.79 -7.27 -0.18
C LEU A 36 14.35 -5.90 0.30
N ALA A 37 13.35 -5.83 1.18
CA ALA A 37 12.85 -4.55 1.70
C ALA A 37 13.93 -3.81 2.49
N ARG A 38 14.72 -4.54 3.28
CA ARG A 38 15.84 -3.96 4.05
C ARG A 38 16.91 -3.34 3.15
N GLU A 39 17.30 -4.02 2.05
CA GLU A 39 18.26 -3.47 1.09
C GLU A 39 17.69 -2.26 0.37
N LEU A 40 16.41 -2.29 -0.04
CA LEU A 40 15.75 -1.15 -0.67
C LEU A 40 15.65 0.06 0.26
N LEU A 41 15.27 -0.14 1.51
CA LEU A 41 15.19 0.94 2.51
C LEU A 41 16.56 1.51 2.92
N SER A 42 17.66 0.82 2.61
CA SER A 42 19.01 1.36 2.80
C SER A 42 19.43 2.35 1.72
N ILE A 43 18.69 2.43 0.61
CA ILE A 43 18.95 3.37 -0.47
C ILE A 43 18.49 4.77 -0.04
N ALA A 44 19.39 5.74 -0.13
CA ALA A 44 19.08 7.12 0.25
C ALA A 44 17.87 7.66 -0.54
N GLY A 45 16.90 8.23 0.18
CA GLY A 45 15.66 8.75 -0.40
C GLY A 45 14.51 7.76 -0.47
N VAL A 46 14.74 6.46 -0.26
CA VAL A 46 13.65 5.48 -0.15
C VAL A 46 13.03 5.55 1.24
N GLU A 47 11.72 5.78 1.29
CA GLU A 47 10.94 5.93 2.50
C GLU A 47 10.18 4.65 2.87
N SER A 48 9.57 3.99 1.87
CA SER A 48 8.82 2.76 2.13
C SER A 48 8.79 1.81 0.94
N VAL A 49 8.52 0.54 1.23
CA VAL A 49 8.36 -0.51 0.24
C VAL A 49 7.06 -1.28 0.52
N LEU A 50 6.21 -1.40 -0.49
CA LEU A 50 5.03 -2.28 -0.48
C LEU A 50 5.25 -3.39 -1.49
N ILE A 51 5.11 -4.63 -1.05
CA ILE A 51 5.15 -5.83 -1.90
C ILE A 51 3.75 -6.42 -1.91
N ALA A 52 3.14 -6.52 -3.08
CA ALA A 52 1.79 -7.05 -3.25
C ALA A 52 1.71 -7.85 -4.54
N ASP A 53 1.34 -9.13 -4.43
CA ASP A 53 1.30 -10.07 -5.55
C ASP A 53 2.62 -10.05 -6.34
N ASN A 54 2.63 -9.62 -7.59
CA ASN A 54 3.81 -9.51 -8.46
C ASN A 54 4.34 -8.08 -8.61
N VAL A 55 3.94 -7.14 -7.75
CA VAL A 55 4.32 -5.73 -7.83
C VAL A 55 5.00 -5.26 -6.57
N LEU A 56 6.14 -4.58 -6.73
CA LEU A 56 6.73 -3.77 -5.68
C LEU A 56 6.43 -2.30 -5.95
N THR A 57 5.93 -1.61 -4.94
CA THR A 57 5.80 -0.15 -4.96
C THR A 57 6.85 0.41 -4.00
N VAL A 58 7.75 1.22 -4.53
CA VAL A 58 8.76 1.94 -3.73
C VAL A 58 8.34 3.39 -3.65
N THR A 59 8.29 3.93 -2.44
CA THR A 59 7.99 5.34 -2.18
C THR A 59 9.25 6.05 -1.75
N ALA A 60 9.46 7.26 -2.24
CA ALA A 60 10.57 8.13 -1.87
C ALA A 60 10.07 9.35 -1.08
N SER A 61 10.89 9.85 -0.17
CA SER A 61 10.58 11.04 0.66
C SER A 61 10.50 12.33 -0.14
N TYR A 62 11.05 12.32 -1.36
CA TYR A 62 11.08 13.44 -2.31
C TYR A 62 11.20 12.90 -3.74
N ALA A 63 11.02 13.75 -4.73
CA ALA A 63 11.21 13.36 -6.12
C ALA A 63 12.66 12.93 -6.39
N VAL A 64 12.84 11.73 -6.91
CA VAL A 64 14.12 11.10 -7.16
C VAL A 64 14.27 10.71 -8.64
N ASP A 65 15.51 10.54 -9.09
CA ASP A 65 15.80 9.90 -10.36
C ASP A 65 15.74 8.36 -10.20
N TRP A 66 14.56 7.79 -10.43
CA TRP A 66 14.32 6.36 -10.28
C TRP A 66 15.31 5.45 -11.02
N PRO A 67 15.71 5.75 -12.28
CA PRO A 67 16.77 5.03 -12.97
C PRO A 67 18.11 5.01 -12.21
N ALA A 68 18.51 6.14 -11.62
CA ALA A 68 19.79 6.26 -10.91
C ALA A 68 19.84 5.42 -9.61
N LEU A 69 18.69 5.16 -8.98
CA LEU A 69 18.62 4.33 -7.76
C LEU A 69 18.85 2.84 -8.02
N ALA A 70 18.86 2.40 -9.28
CA ALA A 70 19.11 1.01 -9.68
C ALA A 70 18.23 -0.04 -8.96
N ILE A 71 17.03 0.34 -8.50
CA ILE A 71 16.06 -0.50 -7.76
C ILE A 71 15.84 -1.85 -8.46
N GLY A 72 15.70 -1.85 -9.79
CA GLY A 72 15.51 -3.07 -10.57
C GLY A 72 16.65 -4.08 -10.43
N ASN A 73 17.88 -3.63 -10.20
CA ASN A 73 19.02 -4.53 -9.99
C ASN A 73 18.95 -5.19 -8.61
N VAL A 74 18.55 -4.44 -7.58
CA VAL A 74 18.33 -4.97 -6.22
C VAL A 74 17.22 -6.02 -6.26
N ILE A 75 16.09 -5.72 -6.90
CA ILE A 75 14.97 -6.67 -7.05
C ILE A 75 15.47 -7.96 -7.74
N ARG A 76 16.14 -7.85 -8.89
CA ARG A 76 16.63 -9.00 -9.64
C ARG A 76 17.61 -9.85 -8.83
N LYS A 77 18.52 -9.23 -8.10
CA LYS A 77 19.46 -9.91 -7.20
C LYS A 77 18.72 -10.80 -6.20
N HIS A 78 17.69 -10.27 -5.53
CA HIS A 78 16.93 -11.04 -4.54
C HIS A 78 16.04 -12.11 -5.17
N LEU A 79 15.46 -11.86 -6.35
CA LEU A 79 14.68 -12.87 -7.07
C LEU A 79 15.51 -14.08 -7.53
N THR A 80 16.80 -13.89 -7.78
CA THR A 80 17.72 -14.96 -8.19
C THR A 80 18.42 -15.65 -7.04
N SER A 81 18.39 -15.08 -5.82
CA SER A 81 19.06 -15.66 -4.65
C SER A 81 18.38 -16.90 -4.09
N GLY A 82 17.10 -17.15 -4.43
CA GLY A 82 16.32 -18.25 -3.88
C GLY A 82 15.85 -18.03 -2.43
N SER A 83 16.19 -16.90 -1.81
CA SER A 83 15.72 -16.56 -0.47
C SER A 83 14.26 -16.10 -0.49
N PRO A 84 13.49 -16.33 0.59
CA PRO A 84 12.15 -15.77 0.70
C PRO A 84 12.17 -14.25 0.55
N ILE A 85 11.23 -13.70 -0.21
CA ILE A 85 11.07 -12.25 -0.38
C ILE A 85 10.58 -11.62 0.91
N VAL A 86 9.65 -12.30 1.60
CA VAL A 86 9.18 -11.96 2.95
C VAL A 86 9.13 -13.24 3.75
N GLY A 87 9.74 -13.24 4.93
CA GLY A 87 9.71 -14.38 5.85
C GLY A 87 8.33 -14.56 6.49
N PRO A 88 7.97 -15.79 6.89
CA PRO A 88 6.67 -16.10 7.51
C PRO A 88 6.44 -15.33 8.81
N GLU A 89 7.49 -15.01 9.55
CA GLU A 89 7.46 -14.24 10.79
C GLU A 89 6.83 -12.84 10.62
N TYR A 90 6.83 -12.30 9.41
CA TYR A 90 6.13 -11.04 9.13
C TYR A 90 4.63 -11.14 9.41
N PHE A 91 4.04 -12.26 9.07
CA PHE A 91 2.59 -12.47 9.14
C PHE A 91 2.12 -13.00 10.50
N GLU A 92 3.02 -13.63 11.27
CA GLU A 92 2.70 -14.19 12.59
C GLU A 92 2.33 -13.12 13.63
N ASP A 93 2.95 -11.94 13.52
CA ASP A 93 2.76 -10.81 14.46
C ASP A 93 1.71 -9.80 13.97
N LEU A 94 0.96 -10.09 12.93
CA LEU A 94 -0.09 -9.19 12.47
C LEU A 94 -1.32 -9.25 13.37
N PRO A 95 -2.00 -8.12 13.62
CA PRO A 95 -3.30 -8.13 14.29
C PRO A 95 -4.31 -8.99 13.52
N SER A 96 -5.27 -9.57 14.22
CA SER A 96 -6.35 -10.30 13.55
C SER A 96 -7.16 -9.41 12.62
N GLU A 97 -7.80 -10.00 11.60
CA GLU A 97 -8.67 -9.24 10.70
C GLU A 97 -9.81 -8.54 11.45
N GLY A 98 -10.29 -9.14 12.55
CA GLY A 98 -11.31 -8.54 13.42
C GLY A 98 -10.81 -7.29 14.15
N ASP A 99 -9.61 -7.36 14.73
CA ASP A 99 -8.99 -6.20 15.40
C ASP A 99 -8.70 -5.08 14.40
N LEU A 100 -8.20 -5.44 13.21
CA LEU A 100 -7.97 -4.47 12.12
C LEU A 100 -9.26 -3.80 11.67
N LYS A 101 -10.36 -4.58 11.48
CA LYS A 101 -11.66 -4.04 11.11
C LYS A 101 -12.17 -3.05 12.14
N TRP A 102 -12.08 -3.41 13.42
CA TRP A 102 -12.51 -2.53 14.50
C TRP A 102 -11.69 -1.24 14.52
N ALA A 103 -10.36 -1.34 14.54
CA ALA A 103 -9.46 -0.20 14.65
C ALA A 103 -9.60 0.76 13.46
N ILE A 104 -9.63 0.24 12.22
CA ILE A 104 -9.77 1.06 11.03
C ILE A 104 -11.16 1.68 10.94
N SER A 105 -12.23 0.95 11.27
CA SER A 105 -13.58 1.52 11.29
C SER A 105 -13.71 2.66 12.30
N ASP A 106 -13.13 2.50 13.49
CA ASP A 106 -13.12 3.55 14.53
C ASP A 106 -12.37 4.79 14.03
N LEU A 107 -11.18 4.63 13.43
CA LEU A 107 -10.42 5.72 12.82
C LEU A 107 -11.22 6.44 11.72
N LEU A 108 -11.82 5.70 10.80
CA LEU A 108 -12.62 6.29 9.73
C LEU A 108 -13.80 7.11 10.30
N ASN A 109 -14.49 6.60 11.30
CA ASN A 109 -15.66 7.26 11.88
C ASN A 109 -15.30 8.48 12.72
N ARG A 110 -14.21 8.43 13.48
CA ARG A 110 -13.85 9.50 14.43
C ARG A 110 -13.01 10.60 13.81
N GLU A 111 -12.17 10.30 12.85
CA GLU A 111 -11.20 11.26 12.33
C GLU A 111 -11.41 11.56 10.84
N ILE A 112 -11.50 10.53 10.00
CA ILE A 112 -11.53 10.72 8.55
C ILE A 112 -12.87 11.26 8.08
N ASN A 113 -13.98 10.60 8.44
CA ASN A 113 -15.30 10.97 7.97
C ASN A 113 -15.74 12.38 8.41
N PRO A 114 -15.50 12.84 9.66
CA PRO A 114 -15.77 14.23 10.02
C PRO A 114 -14.99 15.25 9.18
N ALA A 115 -13.73 14.94 8.84
CA ALA A 115 -12.89 15.81 8.02
C ALA A 115 -13.39 15.90 6.56
N VAL A 116 -13.77 14.78 5.95
CA VAL A 116 -14.22 14.75 4.54
C VAL A 116 -15.68 15.13 4.36
N ALA A 117 -16.51 15.05 5.41
CA ALA A 117 -17.92 15.42 5.36
C ALA A 117 -18.13 16.90 4.99
N SER A 118 -17.19 17.80 5.38
CA SER A 118 -17.23 19.21 4.98
C SER A 118 -17.13 19.41 3.46
N HIS A 119 -16.61 18.43 2.73
CA HIS A 119 -16.52 18.39 1.28
C HIS A 119 -17.62 17.50 0.65
N GLY A 120 -18.61 17.07 1.44
CA GLY A 120 -19.69 16.19 0.98
C GLY A 120 -19.25 14.76 0.68
N GLY A 121 -18.07 14.34 1.17
CA GLY A 121 -17.51 13.01 0.95
C GLY A 121 -17.68 12.07 2.14
N PHE A 122 -17.40 10.80 1.90
CA PHE A 122 -17.28 9.76 2.94
C PHE A 122 -16.29 8.67 2.53
N VAL A 123 -15.77 7.96 3.54
CA VAL A 123 -14.91 6.79 3.37
C VAL A 123 -15.48 5.65 4.21
N GLU A 124 -15.63 4.48 3.61
CA GLU A 124 -16.18 3.30 4.24
C GLU A 124 -15.20 2.13 4.14
N LEU A 125 -15.02 1.39 5.24
CA LEU A 125 -14.30 0.12 5.21
C LEU A 125 -15.24 -0.96 4.64
N ILE A 126 -14.85 -1.56 3.52
CA ILE A 126 -15.62 -2.64 2.89
C ILE A 126 -15.22 -3.99 3.47
N ASP A 127 -13.91 -4.28 3.48
CA ASP A 127 -13.41 -5.55 4.02
C ASP A 127 -11.91 -5.49 4.33
N ILE A 128 -11.43 -6.52 5.04
CA ILE A 128 -10.01 -6.81 5.22
C ILE A 128 -9.78 -8.26 4.88
N LYS A 129 -8.82 -8.52 4.02
CA LYS A 129 -8.42 -9.89 3.64
C LYS A 129 -6.90 -10.00 3.66
N LYS A 130 -6.39 -10.94 4.45
CA LYS A 130 -4.96 -11.21 4.52
C LYS A 130 -4.11 -9.94 4.63
N ASN A 131 -4.45 -9.04 5.54
CA ASN A 131 -3.76 -7.77 5.74
C ASN A 131 -4.01 -6.70 4.65
N ASN A 132 -4.77 -6.97 3.60
CA ASN A 132 -5.20 -5.97 2.62
C ASN A 132 -6.49 -5.29 3.06
N VAL A 133 -6.52 -3.97 2.99
CA VAL A 133 -7.65 -3.14 3.39
C VAL A 133 -8.41 -2.68 2.16
N PHE A 134 -9.71 -2.96 2.11
CA PHE A 134 -10.59 -2.53 1.03
C PHE A 134 -11.49 -1.42 1.55
N ILE A 135 -11.32 -0.21 0.98
CA ILE A 135 -12.14 0.95 1.29
C ILE A 135 -12.99 1.36 0.07
N ARG A 136 -14.06 2.08 0.33
CA ARG A 136 -14.86 2.76 -0.69
C ARG A 136 -14.92 4.25 -0.36
N MET A 137 -14.62 5.07 -1.34
CA MET A 137 -14.81 6.51 -1.26
C MET A 137 -16.05 6.94 -2.03
N GLY A 138 -16.81 7.88 -1.50
CA GLY A 138 -18.05 8.34 -2.13
C GLY A 138 -18.33 9.82 -1.92
N GLY A 139 -19.39 10.32 -2.57
CA GLY A 139 -19.76 11.73 -2.53
C GLY A 139 -18.72 12.62 -3.18
N GLY A 140 -18.40 13.74 -2.54
CA GLY A 140 -17.40 14.70 -3.02
C GLY A 140 -15.96 14.15 -3.09
N CYS A 141 -15.71 12.94 -2.56
CA CYS A 141 -14.43 12.26 -2.68
C CYS A 141 -14.22 11.58 -4.03
N GLN A 142 -15.23 11.53 -4.89
CA GLN A 142 -15.13 10.93 -6.22
C GLN A 142 -14.90 12.00 -7.29
N GLY A 143 -13.87 11.82 -8.11
CA GLY A 143 -13.76 12.52 -9.41
C GLY A 143 -13.08 13.89 -9.41
N CYS A 144 -12.41 14.30 -8.35
CA CYS A 144 -11.73 15.62 -8.28
C CYS A 144 -10.21 15.59 -8.57
N GLY A 145 -9.73 14.70 -9.41
CA GLY A 145 -8.32 14.74 -9.92
C GLY A 145 -7.24 14.87 -8.84
N ALA A 146 -6.59 16.04 -8.74
CA ALA A 146 -5.49 16.26 -7.80
C ALA A 146 -5.91 16.24 -6.31
N ALA A 147 -7.14 16.63 -5.99
CA ALA A 147 -7.67 16.59 -4.62
C ALA A 147 -7.89 15.15 -4.15
N ASP A 148 -8.26 14.24 -5.06
CA ASP A 148 -8.45 12.82 -4.80
C ASP A 148 -7.14 12.15 -4.36
N VAL A 149 -6.02 12.46 -5.03
CA VAL A 149 -4.69 11.92 -4.68
C VAL A 149 -4.27 12.34 -3.27
N THR A 150 -4.42 13.61 -2.93
CA THR A 150 -4.07 14.13 -1.61
C THR A 150 -4.91 13.50 -0.51
N LEU A 151 -6.22 13.31 -0.77
CA LEU A 151 -7.12 12.65 0.17
C LEU A 151 -6.75 11.18 0.37
N ARG A 152 -6.51 10.42 -0.71
CA ARG A 152 -6.08 9.03 -0.64
C ARG A 152 -4.77 8.88 0.14
N GLN A 153 -3.79 9.73 -0.10
CA GLN A 153 -2.53 9.74 0.65
C GLN A 153 -2.75 10.05 2.13
N GLY A 154 -3.66 10.98 2.45
CA GLY A 154 -4.03 11.31 3.82
C GLY A 154 -4.67 10.13 4.55
N ILE A 155 -5.61 9.43 3.89
CA ILE A 155 -6.27 8.24 4.43
C ILE A 155 -5.23 7.11 4.61
N GLU A 156 -4.39 6.85 3.60
CA GLU A 156 -3.34 5.85 3.68
C GLU A 156 -2.40 6.14 4.85
N LYS A 157 -1.95 7.38 5.00
CA LYS A 157 -1.08 7.80 6.10
C LYS A 157 -1.74 7.63 7.47
N ALA A 158 -3.02 7.95 7.60
CA ALA A 158 -3.76 7.79 8.86
C ALA A 158 -3.91 6.30 9.23
N ILE A 159 -4.28 5.44 8.27
CA ILE A 159 -4.41 4.00 8.50
C ILE A 159 -3.05 3.39 8.87
N ARG A 160 -1.97 3.75 8.15
CA ARG A 160 -0.62 3.27 8.45
C ARG A 160 -0.06 3.82 9.75
N GLY A 161 -0.47 5.01 10.17
CA GLY A 161 -0.14 5.56 11.50
C GLY A 161 -0.74 4.75 12.63
N LEU A 162 -1.96 4.22 12.44
CA LEU A 162 -2.64 3.36 13.41
C LEU A 162 -2.13 1.91 13.34
N VAL A 163 -1.96 1.38 12.13
CA VAL A 163 -1.52 0.01 11.86
C VAL A 163 -0.32 0.03 10.89
N PRO A 164 0.91 0.19 11.39
CA PRO A 164 2.09 0.40 10.54
C PRO A 164 2.39 -0.72 9.54
N ARG A 165 1.94 -1.96 9.84
CA ARG A 165 2.20 -3.15 9.01
C ARG A 165 1.00 -3.56 8.15
N VAL A 166 -0.04 -2.71 8.05
CA VAL A 166 -1.13 -2.97 7.12
C VAL A 166 -0.59 -3.04 5.69
N GLY A 167 -1.09 -3.98 4.92
CA GLY A 167 -0.63 -4.25 3.57
C GLY A 167 -1.11 -3.23 2.54
N GLU A 168 -1.68 -3.68 1.44
CA GLU A 168 -2.23 -2.81 0.41
C GLU A 168 -3.54 -2.18 0.87
N ILE A 169 -3.73 -0.89 0.61
CA ILE A 169 -4.98 -0.17 0.85
C ILE A 169 -5.60 0.11 -0.53
N LEU A 170 -6.70 -0.57 -0.80
CA LEU A 170 -7.36 -0.59 -2.11
C LEU A 170 -8.67 0.17 -2.05
N ASP A 171 -8.82 1.16 -2.93
CA ASP A 171 -10.09 1.80 -3.16
C ASP A 171 -10.93 0.97 -4.14
N THR A 172 -12.04 0.43 -3.65
CA THR A 172 -12.95 -0.40 -4.46
C THR A 172 -13.71 0.38 -5.53
N THR A 173 -13.65 1.71 -5.51
CA THR A 173 -14.20 2.57 -6.58
C THR A 173 -13.21 2.83 -7.70
N ASP A 174 -11.92 2.52 -7.50
CA ASP A 174 -10.89 2.65 -8.53
C ASP A 174 -10.88 1.41 -9.45
N HIS A 175 -11.74 1.45 -10.46
CA HIS A 175 -11.87 0.37 -11.44
C HIS A 175 -10.63 0.19 -12.33
N ALA A 176 -9.81 1.23 -12.46
CA ALA A 176 -8.59 1.18 -13.27
C ALA A 176 -7.45 0.41 -12.60
N ALA A 177 -7.48 0.27 -11.28
CA ALA A 177 -6.44 -0.43 -10.52
C ALA A 177 -6.40 -1.95 -10.75
N GLY A 178 -7.45 -2.56 -11.33
CA GLY A 178 -7.49 -3.97 -11.76
C GLY A 178 -7.50 -5.02 -10.64
N ARG A 179 -7.46 -4.62 -9.37
CA ARG A 179 -7.32 -5.50 -8.20
C ARG A 179 -8.51 -5.48 -7.26
N ASN A 180 -9.65 -5.03 -7.74
CA ASN A 180 -10.85 -4.94 -6.92
C ASN A 180 -11.66 -6.26 -6.98
N PRO A 181 -11.64 -7.12 -5.95
CA PRO A 181 -12.40 -8.37 -5.93
C PRO A 181 -13.92 -8.14 -5.82
N TYR A 182 -14.36 -6.92 -5.56
CA TYR A 182 -15.76 -6.51 -5.46
C TYR A 182 -16.28 -5.86 -6.75
N TYR A 183 -15.40 -5.68 -7.74
CA TYR A 183 -15.82 -5.14 -9.04
C TYR A 183 -16.39 -6.25 -9.91
N SER A 184 -17.67 -6.12 -10.26
CA SER A 184 -18.30 -6.91 -11.32
C SER A 184 -18.49 -5.97 -12.51
N PRO A 185 -17.83 -6.20 -13.67
CA PRO A 185 -18.09 -5.42 -14.86
C PRO A 185 -19.57 -5.53 -15.20
N SER A 186 -20.24 -4.39 -15.35
CA SER A 186 -21.60 -4.36 -15.90
C SER A 186 -21.56 -4.92 -17.32
N LYS A 187 -22.42 -5.92 -17.58
CA LYS A 187 -22.61 -6.52 -18.91
C LYS A 187 -23.17 -5.50 -19.88
#